data_ecae557e82fc3f49128d64d781da5f89
#
_entry.id   ecae557e82fc3f49128d64d781da5f89
#
_cell.length_a   1.000
_cell.length_b   1.000
_cell.length_c   1.000
_cell.angle_alpha   90.00
_cell.angle_beta   90.00
_cell.angle_gamma   90.00
#
_symmetry.space_group_name_H-M   'P 1'
#
loop_
_entity.id
_entity.type
_entity.pdbx_description
1 polymer ?
#
loop_
_entity_poly.entity_id
_entity_poly.type
_entity_poly.pdbx_seq_one_letter_code
_entity_poly.pdbx_strand_id
1 'polypeptide(L)'
;MDDRNRGRLTKDGIRIFEDADFAGMHRAGQLAAQILDAVAPRIVVGATTGELDKFINQMVDDAGAKSATIGYKGYQHASCISVNHVVCHGIPGGKVLKDGDILNIDVTVIVDGWYGDTSRMYVAGKLSRKAERLIQVTHDALMEGIDAVRPGNTFGDIGHAIQSFVEKQRMSVVRDFCGHGLGRVFHAPPNVLHYGRPGTGARLEEGMFFTIEPMVNLGRPETKVLADDWTAVTRDKSLSAQFEHSVGVTADGCELFTTSPAGQFHPTYG
;
A
#
# COMPACT_ATOMS: atom_id res chain seq x y z
N MET A 1 -15.27 26.55 -4.38
CA MET A 1 -13.84 26.41 -4.03
C MET A 1 -13.38 25.08 -4.56
N ASP A 2 -12.17 25.01 -5.11
CA ASP A 2 -11.62 23.71 -5.54
C ASP A 2 -11.39 22.85 -4.29
N ASP A 3 -12.19 21.79 -4.16
CA ASP A 3 -12.22 20.91 -2.99
C ASP A 3 -10.89 20.17 -2.76
N ARG A 4 -10.01 20.15 -3.78
CA ARG A 4 -8.64 19.64 -3.69
C ARG A 4 -7.75 20.45 -2.75
N ASN A 5 -8.11 21.68 -2.43
CA ASN A 5 -7.37 22.58 -1.54
C ASN A 5 -7.94 22.62 -0.11
N ARG A 6 -8.82 21.69 0.26
CA ARG A 6 -9.39 21.57 1.60
C ARG A 6 -8.29 21.31 2.65
N GLY A 7 -8.44 21.89 3.84
CA GLY A 7 -7.45 21.82 4.92
C GLY A 7 -6.35 22.88 4.82
N ARG A 8 -5.53 22.98 5.86
CA ARG A 8 -4.36 23.88 5.91
C ARG A 8 -3.08 23.17 5.47
N LEU A 9 -2.06 23.92 5.08
CA LEU A 9 -0.73 23.37 4.80
C LEU A 9 0.22 23.69 5.96
N THR A 10 1.07 22.73 6.30
CA THR A 10 2.23 22.96 7.17
C THR A 10 3.33 23.73 6.41
N LYS A 11 4.38 24.16 7.12
CA LYS A 11 5.57 24.76 6.49
C LYS A 11 6.30 23.82 5.51
N ASP A 12 6.13 22.52 5.69
CA ASP A 12 6.72 21.46 4.86
C ASP A 12 5.80 21.06 3.68
N GLY A 13 4.69 21.80 3.48
CA GLY A 13 3.74 21.55 2.40
C GLY A 13 2.81 20.34 2.62
N ILE A 14 2.79 19.77 3.82
CA ILE A 14 1.94 18.66 4.19
C ILE A 14 0.55 19.18 4.54
N ARG A 15 -0.49 18.52 4.05
CA ARG A 15 -1.88 18.89 4.32
C ARG A 15 -2.36 18.36 5.65
N ILE A 16 -3.05 19.24 6.39
CA ILE A 16 -3.75 18.92 7.61
C ILE A 16 -5.24 19.00 7.32
N PHE A 17 -5.93 17.93 7.54
CA PHE A 17 -7.38 17.79 7.39
C PHE A 17 -8.09 17.97 8.75
N GLU A 18 -9.38 18.23 8.71
CA GLU A 18 -10.23 18.39 9.90
C GLU A 18 -10.90 17.06 10.27
N ASP A 19 -11.41 16.92 11.49
CA ASP A 19 -12.08 15.69 11.97
C ASP A 19 -13.19 15.22 11.04
N ALA A 20 -13.95 16.15 10.45
CA ALA A 20 -15.01 15.83 9.51
C ALA A 20 -14.51 15.15 8.22
N ASP A 21 -13.23 15.29 7.89
CA ASP A 21 -12.61 14.73 6.69
C ASP A 21 -12.27 13.25 6.85
N PHE A 22 -12.04 12.78 8.08
CA PHE A 22 -11.82 11.36 8.40
C PHE A 22 -12.94 10.46 7.85
N ALA A 23 -14.20 10.90 7.96
CA ALA A 23 -15.34 10.16 7.44
C ALA A 23 -15.26 9.95 5.90
N GLY A 24 -14.72 10.93 5.17
CA GLY A 24 -14.47 10.80 3.72
C GLY A 24 -13.42 9.74 3.41
N MET A 25 -12.31 9.78 4.13
CA MET A 25 -11.23 8.80 4.01
C MET A 25 -11.67 7.39 4.40
N HIS A 26 -12.46 7.25 5.47
CA HIS A 26 -13.03 5.95 5.85
C HIS A 26 -13.91 5.36 4.75
N ARG A 27 -14.79 6.15 4.10
CA ARG A 27 -15.62 5.63 3.01
C ARG A 27 -14.76 5.11 1.84
N ALA A 28 -13.77 5.87 1.42
CA ALA A 28 -12.89 5.47 0.32
C ALA A 28 -12.00 4.28 0.72
N GLY A 29 -11.36 4.31 1.88
CA GLY A 29 -10.50 3.25 2.38
C GLY A 29 -11.24 1.94 2.63
N GLN A 30 -12.46 2.01 3.17
CA GLN A 30 -13.30 0.82 3.37
C GLN A 30 -13.69 0.16 2.04
N LEU A 31 -14.00 0.94 1.00
CA LEU A 31 -14.28 0.35 -0.32
C LEU A 31 -13.04 -0.35 -0.89
N ALA A 32 -11.86 0.27 -0.82
CA ALA A 32 -10.62 -0.36 -1.27
C ALA A 32 -10.35 -1.68 -0.52
N ALA A 33 -10.52 -1.68 0.82
CA ALA A 33 -10.36 -2.87 1.64
C ALA A 33 -11.41 -3.97 1.32
N GLN A 34 -12.67 -3.61 1.06
CA GLN A 34 -13.72 -4.55 0.63
C GLN A 34 -13.39 -5.22 -0.69
N ILE A 35 -12.83 -4.48 -1.64
CA ILE A 35 -12.39 -5.01 -2.94
C ILE A 35 -11.27 -6.05 -2.72
N LEU A 36 -10.30 -5.75 -1.87
CA LEU A 36 -9.24 -6.69 -1.52
C LEU A 36 -9.76 -7.94 -0.80
N ASP A 37 -10.77 -7.82 0.06
CA ASP A 37 -11.45 -8.97 0.68
C ASP A 37 -12.14 -9.83 -0.38
N ALA A 38 -12.86 -9.21 -1.30
CA ALA A 38 -13.65 -9.91 -2.32
C ALA A 38 -12.83 -10.58 -3.42
N VAL A 39 -11.62 -10.08 -3.71
CA VAL A 39 -10.74 -10.71 -4.71
C VAL A 39 -10.04 -11.95 -4.17
N ALA A 40 -9.86 -12.08 -2.86
CA ALA A 40 -9.12 -13.18 -2.21
C ALA A 40 -9.56 -14.59 -2.70
N PRO A 41 -10.85 -14.96 -2.74
CA PRO A 41 -11.27 -16.28 -3.21
C PRO A 41 -11.02 -16.57 -4.70
N ARG A 42 -10.67 -15.54 -5.48
CA ARG A 42 -10.38 -15.66 -6.91
C ARG A 42 -8.91 -15.92 -7.20
N ILE A 43 -8.07 -15.84 -6.18
CA ILE A 43 -6.62 -16.04 -6.31
C ILE A 43 -6.32 -17.53 -6.22
N VAL A 44 -6.48 -18.20 -7.35
CA VAL A 44 -6.27 -19.64 -7.48
C VAL A 44 -5.25 -19.95 -8.57
N VAL A 45 -4.63 -21.12 -8.49
CA VAL A 45 -3.74 -21.62 -9.55
C VAL A 45 -4.50 -21.69 -10.88
N GLY A 46 -3.95 -21.09 -11.93
CA GLY A 46 -4.56 -21.01 -13.25
C GLY A 46 -5.30 -19.69 -13.53
N ALA A 47 -5.66 -18.90 -12.53
CA ALA A 47 -6.19 -17.55 -12.75
C ALA A 47 -5.13 -16.64 -13.37
N THR A 48 -5.55 -15.67 -14.17
CA THR A 48 -4.66 -14.63 -14.72
C THR A 48 -4.76 -13.33 -13.92
N THR A 49 -3.68 -12.58 -13.88
CA THR A 49 -3.69 -11.26 -13.22
C THR A 49 -4.67 -10.30 -13.90
N GLY A 50 -4.89 -10.44 -15.23
CA GLY A 50 -5.88 -9.65 -15.96
C GLY A 50 -7.34 -9.99 -15.62
N GLU A 51 -7.66 -11.25 -15.27
CA GLU A 51 -8.99 -11.61 -14.76
C GLU A 51 -9.25 -11.01 -13.39
N LEU A 52 -8.24 -10.99 -12.51
CA LEU A 52 -8.33 -10.35 -11.19
C LEU A 52 -8.55 -8.84 -11.32
N ASP A 53 -7.80 -8.16 -12.18
CA ASP A 53 -7.95 -6.73 -12.44
C ASP A 53 -9.34 -6.37 -12.99
N LYS A 54 -9.86 -7.16 -13.93
CA LYS A 54 -11.22 -6.97 -14.46
C LYS A 54 -12.28 -7.10 -13.36
N PHE A 55 -12.12 -8.07 -12.46
CA PHE A 55 -13.02 -8.22 -11.33
C PHE A 55 -12.96 -7.02 -10.38
N ILE A 56 -11.74 -6.54 -10.07
CA ILE A 56 -11.52 -5.34 -9.25
C ILE A 56 -12.19 -4.13 -9.89
N ASN A 57 -11.98 -3.91 -11.19
CA ASN A 57 -12.60 -2.80 -11.92
C ASN A 57 -14.13 -2.87 -11.86
N GLN A 58 -14.71 -4.07 -12.06
CA GLN A 58 -16.16 -4.25 -11.97
C GLN A 58 -16.68 -3.87 -10.58
N MET A 59 -16.01 -4.24 -9.52
CA MET A 59 -16.41 -3.87 -8.16
C MET A 59 -16.36 -2.35 -7.92
N VAL A 60 -15.36 -1.67 -8.47
CA VAL A 60 -15.25 -0.21 -8.42
C VAL A 60 -16.45 0.44 -9.12
N ASP A 61 -16.78 -0.06 -10.33
CA ASP A 61 -17.92 0.45 -11.13
C ASP A 61 -19.26 0.17 -10.43
N ASP A 62 -19.46 -1.04 -9.90
CA ASP A 62 -20.68 -1.43 -9.17
C ASP A 62 -20.92 -0.59 -7.91
N ALA A 63 -19.83 -0.13 -7.27
CA ALA A 63 -19.89 0.79 -6.13
C ALA A 63 -20.15 2.26 -6.53
N GLY A 64 -20.21 2.56 -7.82
CA GLY A 64 -20.34 3.94 -8.33
C GLY A 64 -19.10 4.80 -8.03
N ALA A 65 -17.97 4.17 -7.75
CA ALA A 65 -16.69 4.81 -7.48
C ALA A 65 -15.85 4.96 -8.78
N LYS A 66 -14.63 5.45 -8.66
CA LYS A 66 -13.68 5.51 -9.78
C LYS A 66 -12.37 4.87 -9.37
N SER A 67 -11.74 4.11 -10.27
CA SER A 67 -10.35 3.73 -10.10
C SER A 67 -9.47 4.98 -10.19
N ALA A 68 -8.56 5.14 -9.24
CA ALA A 68 -7.59 6.23 -9.24
C ALA A 68 -6.41 5.97 -10.19
N THR A 69 -6.14 4.70 -10.49
CA THR A 69 -5.00 4.27 -11.30
C THR A 69 -5.27 4.39 -12.80
N ILE A 70 -6.51 4.13 -13.27
CA ILE A 70 -6.87 4.23 -14.70
C ILE A 70 -6.69 5.67 -15.18
N GLY A 71 -5.80 5.85 -16.16
CA GLY A 71 -5.44 7.16 -16.73
C GLY A 71 -4.34 7.91 -15.96
N TYR A 72 -3.99 7.47 -14.76
CA TYR A 72 -2.92 8.11 -13.99
C TYR A 72 -1.56 7.90 -14.69
N LYS A 73 -0.95 9.00 -15.14
CA LYS A 73 0.30 8.98 -15.93
C LYS A 73 0.29 7.96 -17.08
N GLY A 74 -0.89 7.69 -17.66
CA GLY A 74 -1.04 6.76 -18.77
C GLY A 74 -1.29 5.30 -18.38
N TYR A 75 -1.35 4.95 -17.08
CA TYR A 75 -1.68 3.59 -16.64
C TYR A 75 -3.10 3.18 -17.04
N GLN A 76 -3.32 1.91 -17.42
CA GLN A 76 -4.57 1.48 -18.06
C GLN A 76 -5.38 0.46 -17.26
N HIS A 77 -4.97 0.13 -16.03
CA HIS A 77 -5.57 -0.91 -15.20
C HIS A 77 -6.13 -0.34 -13.90
N ALA A 78 -7.08 -1.07 -13.30
CA ALA A 78 -7.74 -0.66 -12.05
C ALA A 78 -6.92 -0.98 -10.79
N SER A 79 -5.89 -1.82 -10.95
CA SER A 79 -5.02 -2.26 -9.87
C SER A 79 -3.59 -2.44 -10.35
N CYS A 80 -2.63 -2.52 -9.41
CA CYS A 80 -1.32 -3.10 -9.67
C CYS A 80 -1.29 -4.52 -9.09
N ILE A 81 -0.75 -5.49 -9.86
CA ILE A 81 -0.63 -6.89 -9.41
C ILE A 81 0.82 -7.35 -9.58
N SER A 82 1.53 -7.42 -8.46
CA SER A 82 2.97 -7.65 -8.41
C SER A 82 3.27 -9.07 -7.94
N VAL A 83 3.75 -9.94 -8.86
CA VAL A 83 3.95 -11.38 -8.61
C VAL A 83 5.42 -11.70 -8.30
N ASN A 84 5.68 -12.42 -7.21
CA ASN A 84 6.98 -12.97 -6.81
C ASN A 84 8.08 -11.90 -6.63
N HIS A 85 8.94 -11.71 -7.65
CA HIS A 85 10.06 -10.77 -7.63
C HIS A 85 9.69 -9.37 -8.15
N VAL A 86 8.43 -9.16 -8.53
CA VAL A 86 7.89 -7.83 -8.79
C VAL A 86 7.67 -7.14 -7.46
N VAL A 87 8.30 -5.98 -7.29
CA VAL A 87 8.28 -5.20 -6.04
C VAL A 87 6.96 -4.44 -5.92
N CYS A 88 6.63 -3.65 -6.94
CA CYS A 88 5.40 -2.86 -7.04
C CYS A 88 5.09 -2.52 -8.51
N HIS A 89 3.93 -1.92 -8.75
CA HIS A 89 3.45 -1.44 -10.04
C HIS A 89 3.41 -2.52 -11.14
N GLY A 90 3.26 -3.80 -10.76
CA GLY A 90 3.09 -4.87 -11.72
C GLY A 90 1.84 -4.67 -12.57
N ILE A 91 1.99 -4.69 -13.91
CA ILE A 91 0.87 -4.49 -14.84
C ILE A 91 0.05 -5.78 -14.95
N PRO A 92 -1.26 -5.78 -14.65
CA PRO A 92 -2.14 -6.93 -14.86
C PRO A 92 -2.22 -7.33 -16.33
N GLY A 93 -2.33 -8.64 -16.60
CA GLY A 93 -2.41 -9.14 -17.98
C GLY A 93 -2.53 -10.66 -18.07
N GLY A 94 -1.92 -11.25 -19.08
CA GLY A 94 -1.95 -12.69 -19.35
C GLY A 94 -1.07 -13.55 -18.44
N LYS A 95 -0.47 -13.01 -17.37
CA LYS A 95 0.31 -13.78 -16.39
C LYS A 95 -0.60 -14.75 -15.67
N VAL A 96 -0.41 -16.05 -15.90
CA VAL A 96 -1.11 -17.14 -15.21
C VAL A 96 -0.44 -17.42 -13.87
N LEU A 97 -1.21 -17.45 -12.80
CA LEU A 97 -0.75 -17.80 -11.46
C LEU A 97 -0.44 -19.30 -11.36
N LYS A 98 0.69 -19.61 -10.76
CA LYS A 98 1.19 -20.98 -10.55
C LYS A 98 1.15 -21.34 -9.06
N ASP A 99 1.18 -22.64 -8.77
CA ASP A 99 1.29 -23.14 -7.41
C ASP A 99 2.53 -22.57 -6.71
N GLY A 100 2.32 -21.91 -5.58
CA GLY A 100 3.35 -21.24 -4.79
C GLY A 100 3.67 -19.81 -5.20
N ASP A 101 3.02 -19.23 -6.21
CA ASP A 101 3.15 -17.79 -6.49
C ASP A 101 2.59 -16.97 -5.34
N ILE A 102 3.35 -15.97 -4.91
CA ILE A 102 2.90 -14.90 -4.02
C ILE A 102 2.64 -13.65 -4.85
N LEU A 103 1.65 -12.85 -4.49
CA LEU A 103 1.35 -11.62 -5.21
C LEU A 103 0.85 -10.53 -4.28
N ASN A 104 1.29 -9.31 -4.52
CA ASN A 104 0.66 -8.11 -3.98
C ASN A 104 -0.44 -7.67 -4.95
N ILE A 105 -1.59 -7.29 -4.42
CA ILE A 105 -2.65 -6.57 -5.15
C ILE A 105 -2.83 -5.23 -4.46
N ASP A 106 -2.70 -4.17 -5.23
CA ASP A 106 -2.76 -2.79 -4.81
C ASP A 106 -3.92 -2.09 -5.52
N VAL A 107 -4.80 -1.48 -4.74
CA VAL A 107 -6.07 -0.89 -5.19
C VAL A 107 -6.22 0.51 -4.62
N THR A 108 -6.38 1.49 -5.52
CA THR A 108 -6.73 2.85 -5.15
C THR A 108 -8.05 3.24 -5.79
N VAL A 109 -9.00 3.65 -4.96
CA VAL A 109 -10.33 4.10 -5.40
C VAL A 109 -10.59 5.56 -5.04
N ILE A 110 -11.49 6.20 -5.79
CA ILE A 110 -11.97 7.55 -5.53
C ILE A 110 -13.45 7.48 -5.20
N VAL A 111 -13.82 7.86 -3.97
CA VAL A 111 -15.19 7.98 -3.49
C VAL A 111 -15.45 9.41 -3.05
N ASP A 112 -16.41 10.11 -3.65
CA ASP A 112 -16.73 11.51 -3.35
C ASP A 112 -15.50 12.45 -3.39
N GLY A 113 -14.50 12.08 -4.25
CA GLY A 113 -13.24 12.80 -4.41
C GLY A 113 -12.20 12.51 -3.32
N TRP A 114 -12.43 11.56 -2.42
CA TRP A 114 -11.45 11.02 -1.47
C TRP A 114 -10.77 9.78 -2.04
N TYR A 115 -9.47 9.67 -1.82
CA TYR A 115 -8.66 8.55 -2.30
C TYR A 115 -8.48 7.52 -1.18
N GLY A 116 -8.91 6.28 -1.42
CA GLY A 116 -8.67 5.14 -0.53
C GLY A 116 -7.66 4.23 -1.18
N ASP A 117 -6.50 4.07 -0.55
CA ASP A 117 -5.32 3.39 -1.09
C ASP A 117 -4.85 2.30 -0.15
N THR A 118 -4.71 1.07 -0.64
CA THR A 118 -4.27 -0.07 0.18
C THR A 118 -3.83 -1.25 -0.66
N SER A 119 -2.88 -2.02 -0.15
CA SER A 119 -2.42 -3.25 -0.79
C SER A 119 -2.24 -4.40 0.19
N ARG A 120 -2.38 -5.63 -0.32
CA ARG A 120 -2.19 -6.87 0.47
C ARG A 120 -1.48 -7.94 -0.33
N MET A 121 -0.81 -8.84 0.41
CA MET A 121 -0.22 -10.05 -0.15
C MET A 121 -1.20 -11.21 -0.15
N TYR A 122 -1.15 -11.99 -1.21
CA TYR A 122 -1.93 -13.21 -1.39
C TYR A 122 -1.06 -14.34 -1.90
N VAL A 123 -1.60 -15.56 -1.90
CA VAL A 123 -0.91 -16.78 -2.32
C VAL A 123 -1.80 -17.59 -3.26
N ALA A 124 -1.24 -18.06 -4.36
CA ALA A 124 -1.88 -19.05 -5.22
C ALA A 124 -1.33 -20.45 -4.91
N GLY A 125 -2.20 -21.32 -4.37
CA GLY A 125 -1.81 -22.68 -4.03
C GLY A 125 -0.96 -22.81 -2.76
N LYS A 126 0.11 -23.63 -2.79
CA LYS A 126 0.87 -24.02 -1.59
C LYS A 126 2.04 -23.09 -1.30
N LEU A 127 1.97 -22.38 -0.20
CA LEU A 127 3.00 -21.45 0.25
C LEU A 127 4.31 -22.15 0.70
N SER A 128 5.45 -21.64 0.26
CA SER A 128 6.74 -22.07 0.78
C SER A 128 7.08 -21.36 2.10
N ARG A 129 7.80 -22.02 3.01
CA ARG A 129 8.20 -21.41 4.31
C ARG A 129 8.96 -20.08 4.17
N LYS A 130 9.75 -19.92 3.09
CA LYS A 130 10.48 -18.67 2.83
C LYS A 130 9.55 -17.54 2.44
N ALA A 131 8.56 -17.82 1.58
CA ALA A 131 7.58 -16.86 1.16
C ALA A 131 6.62 -16.50 2.32
N GLU A 132 6.18 -17.47 3.10
CA GLU A 132 5.39 -17.27 4.31
C GLU A 132 6.08 -16.30 5.29
N ARG A 133 7.37 -16.58 5.58
CA ARG A 133 8.15 -15.71 6.45
C ARG A 133 8.31 -14.31 5.89
N LEU A 134 8.53 -14.17 4.57
CA LEU A 134 8.61 -12.84 3.93
C LEU A 134 7.30 -12.08 4.09
N ILE A 135 6.17 -12.70 3.78
CA ILE A 135 4.83 -12.09 3.90
C ILE A 135 4.59 -11.65 5.35
N GLN A 136 4.84 -12.53 6.32
CA GLN A 136 4.65 -12.22 7.74
C GLN A 136 5.54 -11.05 8.19
N VAL A 137 6.83 -11.09 7.87
CA VAL A 137 7.78 -10.03 8.25
C VAL A 137 7.39 -8.69 7.61
N THR A 138 6.88 -8.69 6.38
CA THR A 138 6.45 -7.46 5.70
C THR A 138 5.21 -6.87 6.35
N HIS A 139 4.23 -7.72 6.73
CA HIS A 139 3.05 -7.29 7.47
C HIS A 139 3.42 -6.72 8.84
N ASP A 140 4.24 -7.44 9.60
CA ASP A 140 4.66 -6.99 10.93
C ASP A 140 5.47 -5.68 10.84
N ALA A 141 6.29 -5.52 9.79
CA ALA A 141 7.02 -4.27 9.54
C ALA A 141 6.09 -3.09 9.27
N LEU A 142 4.98 -3.30 8.54
CA LEU A 142 3.94 -2.29 8.37
C LEU A 142 3.35 -1.91 9.73
N MET A 143 3.00 -2.89 10.58
CA MET A 143 2.42 -2.62 11.90
C MET A 143 3.40 -1.88 12.82
N GLU A 144 4.69 -2.22 12.82
CA GLU A 144 5.75 -1.46 13.53
C GLU A 144 5.82 0.01 13.08
N GLY A 145 5.63 0.25 11.77
CA GLY A 145 5.55 1.61 11.21
C GLY A 145 4.31 2.35 11.70
N ILE A 146 3.16 1.69 11.71
CA ILE A 146 1.87 2.24 12.18
C ILE A 146 1.94 2.56 13.67
N ASP A 147 2.52 1.71 14.50
CA ASP A 147 2.68 1.92 15.93
C ASP A 147 3.56 3.14 16.27
N ALA A 148 4.43 3.53 15.34
CA ALA A 148 5.22 4.76 15.47
C ALA A 148 4.43 6.03 15.12
N VAL A 149 3.21 5.93 14.56
CA VAL A 149 2.40 7.09 14.19
C VAL A 149 1.71 7.68 15.40
N ARG A 150 2.24 8.82 15.87
CA ARG A 150 1.62 9.64 16.94
C ARG A 150 2.10 11.07 16.84
N PRO A 151 1.30 12.05 17.27
CA PRO A 151 1.74 13.44 17.32
C PRO A 151 3.07 13.61 18.06
N GLY A 152 3.96 14.41 17.48
CA GLY A 152 5.29 14.67 18.04
C GLY A 152 6.40 13.76 17.57
N ASN A 153 6.11 12.52 17.13
CA ASN A 153 7.05 11.71 16.38
C ASN A 153 7.29 12.35 14.98
N THR A 154 8.23 11.80 14.23
CA THR A 154 8.60 12.27 12.89
C THR A 154 8.42 11.16 11.86
N PHE A 155 8.39 11.51 10.58
CA PHE A 155 8.39 10.49 9.51
C PHE A 155 9.64 9.60 9.54
N GLY A 156 10.77 10.11 10.06
CA GLY A 156 11.98 9.32 10.26
C GLY A 156 11.84 8.25 11.35
N ASP A 157 10.96 8.45 12.32
CA ASP A 157 10.66 7.43 13.36
C ASP A 157 9.90 6.25 12.75
N ILE A 158 8.94 6.51 11.84
CA ILE A 158 8.23 5.47 11.09
C ILE A 158 9.22 4.63 10.26
N GLY A 159 10.04 5.30 9.45
CA GLY A 159 11.03 4.63 8.61
C GLY A 159 12.06 3.83 9.42
N HIS A 160 12.49 4.37 10.57
CA HIS A 160 13.41 3.68 11.46
C HIS A 160 12.80 2.42 12.09
N ALA A 161 11.55 2.47 12.53
CA ALA A 161 10.84 1.33 13.11
C ALA A 161 10.77 0.18 12.10
N ILE A 162 10.29 0.47 10.88
CA ILE A 162 10.18 -0.49 9.77
C ILE A 162 11.55 -1.08 9.43
N GLN A 163 12.55 -0.25 9.15
CA GLN A 163 13.88 -0.67 8.75
C GLN A 163 14.54 -1.54 9.82
N SER A 164 14.50 -1.10 11.09
CA SER A 164 15.13 -1.81 12.21
C SER A 164 14.51 -3.19 12.41
N PHE A 165 13.18 -3.32 12.24
CA PHE A 165 12.49 -4.59 12.34
C PHE A 165 12.90 -5.53 11.20
N VAL A 166 12.83 -5.07 9.93
CA VAL A 166 13.13 -5.87 8.74
C VAL A 166 14.58 -6.34 8.71
N GLU A 167 15.55 -5.46 9.03
CA GLU A 167 16.97 -5.78 8.99
C GLU A 167 17.36 -6.81 10.08
N LYS A 168 16.71 -6.79 11.26
CA LYS A 168 16.84 -7.85 12.29
C LYS A 168 16.41 -9.21 11.76
N GLN A 169 15.46 -9.25 10.82
CA GLN A 169 15.00 -10.49 10.16
C GLN A 169 15.92 -10.93 9.01
N ARG A 170 17.02 -10.19 8.75
CA ARG A 170 17.98 -10.42 7.63
C ARG A 170 17.31 -10.31 6.26
N MET A 171 16.36 -9.38 6.12
CA MET A 171 15.69 -8.97 4.90
C MET A 171 16.04 -7.51 4.60
N SER A 172 15.68 -7.01 3.43
CA SER A 172 16.01 -5.67 2.99
C SER A 172 14.76 -4.85 2.73
N VAL A 173 14.76 -3.59 3.19
CA VAL A 173 13.74 -2.60 2.82
C VAL A 173 14.12 -1.98 1.48
N VAL A 174 13.18 -1.93 0.54
CA VAL A 174 13.32 -1.20 -0.73
C VAL A 174 13.42 0.30 -0.46
N ARG A 175 14.30 1.00 -1.21
CA ARG A 175 14.59 2.42 -1.00
C ARG A 175 14.18 3.31 -2.15
N ASP A 176 13.81 2.72 -3.30
CA ASP A 176 13.49 3.43 -4.53
C ASP A 176 12.03 3.92 -4.56
N PHE A 177 11.19 3.42 -3.66
CA PHE A 177 9.78 3.75 -3.52
C PHE A 177 9.44 4.09 -2.06
N CYS A 178 8.34 4.82 -1.87
CA CYS A 178 7.91 5.30 -0.55
C CYS A 178 6.40 5.49 -0.51
N GLY A 179 5.85 5.56 0.68
CA GLY A 179 4.51 6.05 0.91
C GLY A 179 4.38 7.56 0.67
N HIS A 180 3.18 8.04 0.67
CA HIS A 180 2.86 9.41 0.27
C HIS A 180 1.66 9.98 1.03
N GLY A 181 1.58 11.30 1.11
CA GLY A 181 0.36 11.96 1.53
C GLY A 181 -0.78 11.70 0.53
N LEU A 182 -1.99 11.56 1.05
CA LEU A 182 -3.19 11.42 0.23
C LEU A 182 -4.36 12.20 0.86
N GLY A 183 -5.54 12.02 0.32
CA GLY A 183 -6.78 12.67 0.78
C GLY A 183 -7.64 13.04 -0.41
N ARG A 184 -7.57 14.29 -0.87
CA ARG A 184 -8.26 14.79 -2.07
C ARG A 184 -7.36 14.79 -3.31
N VAL A 185 -6.14 14.27 -3.19
CA VAL A 185 -5.14 14.12 -4.25
C VAL A 185 -4.48 12.76 -4.06
N PHE A 186 -4.18 12.05 -5.15
CA PHE A 186 -3.63 10.68 -5.11
C PHE A 186 -2.25 10.67 -4.42
N HIS A 187 -1.31 11.46 -4.94
CA HIS A 187 0.04 11.57 -4.38
C HIS A 187 0.32 13.02 -4.01
N ALA A 188 0.58 13.24 -2.74
CA ALA A 188 0.88 14.54 -2.17
C ALA A 188 2.08 14.44 -1.19
N PRO A 189 2.70 15.54 -0.79
CA PRO A 189 3.60 15.51 0.36
C PRO A 189 2.89 14.99 1.63
N PRO A 190 3.63 14.26 2.50
CA PRO A 190 5.06 13.98 2.46
C PRO A 190 5.41 12.71 1.67
N ASN A 191 6.71 12.50 1.38
CA ASN A 191 7.22 11.17 1.09
C ASN A 191 7.43 10.44 2.42
N VAL A 192 6.82 9.26 2.56
CA VAL A 192 6.92 8.42 3.76
C VAL A 192 7.92 7.30 3.48
N LEU A 193 9.18 7.53 3.85
CA LEU A 193 10.24 6.56 3.64
C LEU A 193 10.08 5.40 4.64
N HIS A 194 10.32 4.18 4.18
CA HIS A 194 10.29 2.96 5.02
C HIS A 194 11.66 2.65 5.65
N TYR A 195 12.56 3.62 5.64
CA TYR A 195 13.87 3.60 6.28
C TYR A 195 14.19 5.02 6.78
N GLY A 196 15.05 5.15 7.76
CA GLY A 196 15.38 6.46 8.31
C GLY A 196 16.11 6.46 9.63
N ARG A 197 16.15 7.63 10.24
CA ARG A 197 16.75 7.86 11.56
C ARG A 197 15.71 8.49 12.48
N PRO A 198 15.69 8.09 13.77
CA PRO A 198 14.77 8.68 14.75
C PRO A 198 14.89 10.20 14.79
N GLY A 199 13.75 10.87 14.93
CA GLY A 199 13.67 12.32 15.08
C GLY A 199 13.98 13.13 13.82
N THR A 200 14.08 12.50 12.64
CA THR A 200 14.35 13.21 11.37
C THR A 200 13.08 13.38 10.52
N GLY A 201 13.09 14.39 9.65
CA GLY A 201 11.95 14.73 8.79
C GLY A 201 10.91 15.61 9.50
N ALA A 202 9.76 15.80 8.85
CA ALA A 202 8.68 16.58 9.41
C ALA A 202 8.06 15.87 10.64
N ARG A 203 7.55 16.65 11.59
CA ARG A 203 6.79 16.11 12.73
C ARG A 203 5.40 15.71 12.27
N LEU A 204 4.92 14.62 12.86
CA LEU A 204 3.54 14.18 12.72
C LEU A 204 2.61 15.12 13.50
N GLU A 205 1.59 15.62 12.81
CA GLU A 205 0.56 16.47 13.38
C GLU A 205 -0.80 15.83 13.13
N GLU A 206 -1.72 15.98 14.09
CA GLU A 206 -3.11 15.57 13.96
C GLU A 206 -3.75 16.11 12.67
N GLY A 207 -4.50 15.26 11.97
CA GLY A 207 -5.11 15.57 10.68
C GLY A 207 -4.21 15.32 9.46
N MET A 208 -2.99 14.83 9.62
CA MET A 208 -2.19 14.35 8.48
C MET A 208 -2.70 13.00 7.99
N PHE A 209 -2.91 12.88 6.65
CA PHE A 209 -3.27 11.62 5.99
C PHE A 209 -2.15 11.18 5.05
N PHE A 210 -1.73 9.92 5.14
CA PHE A 210 -0.67 9.35 4.31
C PHE A 210 -0.74 7.83 4.25
N THR A 211 0.01 7.23 3.31
CA THR A 211 0.21 5.78 3.23
C THR A 211 1.47 5.34 3.96
N ILE A 212 1.43 4.13 4.51
CA ILE A 212 2.61 3.37 4.94
C ILE A 212 2.56 2.05 4.19
N GLU A 213 3.58 1.78 3.37
CA GLU A 213 3.55 0.72 2.35
C GLU A 213 4.92 0.04 2.18
N PRO A 214 5.51 -0.52 3.23
CA PRO A 214 6.84 -1.10 3.15
C PRO A 214 6.93 -2.24 2.13
N MET A 215 7.89 -2.12 1.23
CA MET A 215 8.30 -3.18 0.32
C MET A 215 9.55 -3.85 0.87
N VAL A 216 9.47 -5.16 1.09
CA VAL A 216 10.54 -5.97 1.70
C VAL A 216 11.00 -7.06 0.73
N ASN A 217 12.33 -7.17 0.54
CA ASN A 217 12.95 -8.18 -0.30
C ASN A 217 13.64 -9.27 0.54
N LEU A 218 13.53 -10.53 0.13
CA LEU A 218 14.33 -11.62 0.72
C LEU A 218 15.83 -11.45 0.45
N GLY A 219 16.20 -10.76 -0.62
CA GLY A 219 17.57 -10.51 -1.04
C GLY A 219 17.99 -9.06 -0.80
N ARG A 220 18.57 -8.44 -1.82
CA ARG A 220 19.11 -7.09 -1.78
C ARG A 220 18.03 -6.03 -1.98
N PRO A 221 18.23 -4.79 -1.50
CA PRO A 221 17.23 -3.74 -1.60
C PRO A 221 17.10 -3.14 -3.02
N GLU A 222 18.08 -3.31 -3.91
CA GLU A 222 18.11 -2.64 -5.20
C GLU A 222 17.04 -3.17 -6.15
N THR A 223 16.38 -2.24 -6.83
CA THR A 223 15.35 -2.52 -7.82
C THR A 223 15.77 -2.08 -9.22
N LYS A 224 14.97 -2.41 -10.20
CA LYS A 224 14.99 -1.81 -11.53
C LYS A 224 13.58 -1.75 -12.09
N VAL A 225 13.27 -0.70 -12.82
CA VAL A 225 12.04 -0.58 -13.61
C VAL A 225 12.26 -1.26 -14.96
N LEU A 226 11.27 -2.00 -15.44
CA LEU A 226 11.27 -2.67 -16.75
C LEU A 226 10.99 -1.68 -17.88
N ALA A 227 11.08 -2.15 -19.12
CA ALA A 227 10.88 -1.34 -20.34
C ALA A 227 9.42 -0.87 -20.55
N ASP A 228 8.49 -1.30 -19.70
CA ASP A 228 7.11 -0.83 -19.66
C ASP A 228 6.94 0.46 -18.85
N ASP A 229 8.04 1.01 -18.29
CA ASP A 229 8.13 2.22 -17.47
C ASP A 229 7.34 2.17 -16.14
N TRP A 230 6.78 1.00 -15.78
CA TRP A 230 5.98 0.78 -14.57
C TRP A 230 6.52 -0.32 -13.68
N THR A 231 6.64 -1.53 -14.19
CA THR A 231 6.94 -2.72 -13.40
C THR A 231 8.32 -2.64 -12.75
N ALA A 232 8.35 -2.50 -11.42
CA ALA A 232 9.57 -2.55 -10.64
C ALA A 232 9.87 -3.98 -10.18
N VAL A 233 11.10 -4.45 -10.38
CA VAL A 233 11.52 -5.80 -9.99
C VAL A 233 12.80 -5.77 -9.15
N THR A 234 12.99 -6.78 -8.28
CA THR A 234 14.27 -6.95 -7.58
C THR A 234 15.39 -7.28 -8.58
N ARG A 235 16.55 -6.63 -8.42
CA ARG A 235 17.69 -6.88 -9.34
C ARG A 235 18.24 -8.28 -9.24
N ASP A 236 18.19 -8.89 -8.06
CA ASP A 236 18.69 -10.23 -7.79
C ASP A 236 17.63 -11.33 -8.00
N LYS A 237 16.43 -10.96 -8.44
CA LYS A 237 15.28 -11.85 -8.63
C LYS A 237 14.79 -12.55 -7.36
N SER A 238 15.16 -12.04 -6.18
CA SER A 238 14.59 -12.49 -4.91
C SER A 238 13.11 -12.13 -4.81
N LEU A 239 12.36 -12.90 -4.00
CA LEU A 239 10.96 -12.57 -3.70
C LEU A 239 10.87 -11.22 -3.00
N SER A 240 9.81 -10.49 -3.33
CA SER A 240 9.41 -9.24 -2.68
C SER A 240 7.99 -9.35 -2.16
N ALA A 241 7.67 -8.64 -1.08
CA ALA A 241 6.33 -8.50 -0.55
C ALA A 241 6.08 -7.05 -0.17
N GLN A 242 4.81 -6.64 -0.23
CA GLN A 242 4.34 -5.32 0.18
C GLN A 242 2.99 -5.45 0.88
N PHE A 243 2.79 -4.67 1.92
CA PHE A 243 1.48 -4.37 2.50
C PHE A 243 1.35 -2.87 2.63
N GLU A 244 0.13 -2.38 2.61
CA GLU A 244 -0.14 -0.96 2.72
C GLU A 244 -1.41 -0.67 3.48
N HIS A 245 -1.34 0.39 4.29
CA HIS A 245 -2.50 1.07 4.85
C HIS A 245 -2.45 2.57 4.63
N SER A 246 -3.61 3.15 4.34
CA SER A 246 -3.85 4.59 4.49
C SER A 246 -4.20 4.89 5.94
N VAL A 247 -3.53 5.88 6.52
CA VAL A 247 -3.67 6.26 7.93
C VAL A 247 -3.97 7.74 8.09
N GLY A 248 -4.69 8.08 9.16
CA GLY A 248 -4.89 9.46 9.61
C GLY A 248 -4.37 9.65 11.02
N VAL A 249 -3.52 10.67 11.24
CA VAL A 249 -2.98 10.99 12.58
C VAL A 249 -4.10 11.57 13.44
N THR A 250 -4.30 10.99 14.63
CA THR A 250 -5.25 11.47 15.66
C THR A 250 -4.51 12.19 16.80
N ALA A 251 -5.23 12.66 17.79
CA ALA A 251 -4.66 13.37 18.94
C ALA A 251 -3.64 12.52 19.74
N ASP A 252 -3.77 11.19 19.73
CA ASP A 252 -2.98 10.26 20.55
C ASP A 252 -2.34 9.08 19.78
N GLY A 253 -2.60 8.99 18.48
CA GLY A 253 -2.09 7.89 17.63
C GLY A 253 -2.48 8.06 16.18
N CYS A 254 -3.10 7.02 15.59
CA CYS A 254 -3.67 7.09 14.25
C CYS A 254 -4.89 6.19 14.07
N GLU A 255 -5.71 6.51 13.08
CA GLU A 255 -6.78 5.65 12.57
C GLU A 255 -6.35 5.03 11.25
N LEU A 256 -6.70 3.74 11.05
CA LEU A 256 -6.54 3.04 9.78
C LEU A 256 -7.81 3.20 8.95
N PHE A 257 -7.71 3.79 7.77
CA PHE A 257 -8.85 3.96 6.87
C PHE A 257 -9.18 2.69 6.08
N THR A 258 -8.23 1.78 5.95
CA THR A 258 -8.26 0.63 5.04
C THR A 258 -8.30 -0.72 5.76
N THR A 259 -8.86 -0.75 6.97
CA THR A 259 -9.06 -1.98 7.75
C THR A 259 -10.05 -2.92 7.04
N SER A 260 -9.75 -4.21 6.98
CA SER A 260 -10.62 -5.21 6.37
C SER A 260 -11.98 -5.31 7.08
N PRO A 261 -13.11 -5.04 6.43
CA PRO A 261 -14.42 -5.28 7.03
C PRO A 261 -14.77 -6.77 7.18
N ALA A 262 -14.10 -7.67 6.46
CA ALA A 262 -14.24 -9.12 6.61
C ALA A 262 -13.36 -9.71 7.72
N GLY A 263 -12.59 -8.87 8.44
CA GLY A 263 -11.71 -9.34 9.53
C GLY A 263 -10.42 -10.01 9.06
N GLN A 264 -10.02 -9.79 7.81
CA GLN A 264 -8.77 -10.30 7.25
C GLN A 264 -7.59 -9.42 7.69
N PHE A 265 -7.22 -9.48 8.96
CA PHE A 265 -6.18 -8.63 9.54
C PHE A 265 -4.77 -9.23 9.49
N HIS A 266 -4.66 -10.53 9.28
CA HIS A 266 -3.38 -11.24 9.25
C HIS A 266 -3.23 -12.07 7.98
N PRO A 267 -2.04 -12.11 7.35
CA PRO A 267 -1.77 -13.08 6.30
C PRO A 267 -1.63 -14.49 6.92
N THR A 268 -1.96 -15.58 6.23
CA THR A 268 -2.45 -15.63 4.86
C THR A 268 -3.97 -15.67 4.87
N TYR A 269 -4.57 -14.94 3.95
CA TYR A 269 -6.01 -14.92 3.78
C TYR A 269 -6.42 -16.12 2.93
N GLY A 270 -7.14 -17.06 3.50
CA GLY A 270 -7.60 -18.25 2.81
C GLY A 270 -8.87 -18.76 3.40
#